data_8a1fd5650cb6730ce48e2976eb4b2378
#
_entry.id   8a1fd5650cb6730ce48e2976eb4b2378
#
_cell.length_a   1.000
_cell.length_b   1.000
_cell.length_c   1.000
_cell.angle_alpha   90.00
_cell.angle_beta   90.00
_cell.angle_gamma   90.00
#
_symmetry.space_group_name_H-M   'P 1'
#
loop_
_entity.id
_entity.type
_entity.pdbx_description
1 polymer ?
#
loop_
_entity_poly.entity_id
_entity_poly.type
_entity_poly.pdbx_seq_one_letter_code
_entity_poly.pdbx_strand_id
1 'polypeptide(L)'
;MDLSYAKRLSDFVLEIIRKGWVKSAHDCSEGGLAVALAECCMSNGNAMVGASIDLSALGVRPHTVLFGETQSRIIVSCAPAHLERIVNGPIPVTILGTTGGYKLKIKLSRHDLSWDLARLREVWWNAIGRLMDA
;
A
#
# COMPACT_ATOMS: atom_id res chain seq x y z
N MET A 1 -8.04 -3.91 -19.62
CA MET A 1 -8.02 -2.69 -18.77
C MET A 1 -9.25 -1.86 -19.09
N ASP A 2 -10.05 -1.47 -18.09
CA ASP A 2 -11.16 -0.54 -18.26
C ASP A 2 -10.63 0.92 -18.14
N LEU A 3 -10.44 1.57 -19.28
CA LEU A 3 -9.90 2.92 -19.33
C LEU A 3 -10.83 3.95 -18.67
N SER A 4 -12.14 3.74 -18.71
CA SER A 4 -13.13 4.66 -18.11
C SER A 4 -13.06 4.55 -16.58
N TYR A 5 -12.87 3.36 -16.04
CA TYR A 5 -12.64 3.16 -14.62
C TYR A 5 -11.29 3.76 -14.18
N ALA A 6 -10.22 3.50 -14.93
CA ALA A 6 -8.89 4.06 -14.63
C ALA A 6 -8.92 5.59 -14.59
N LYS A 7 -9.64 6.23 -15.53
CA LYS A 7 -9.81 7.67 -15.51
C LYS A 7 -10.57 8.16 -14.26
N ARG A 8 -11.71 7.55 -13.92
CA ARG A 8 -12.48 7.92 -12.72
C ARG A 8 -11.65 7.76 -11.43
N LEU A 9 -10.87 6.67 -11.33
CA LEU A 9 -9.98 6.45 -10.21
C LEU A 9 -8.94 7.58 -10.10
N SER A 10 -8.26 7.91 -11.21
CA SER A 10 -7.27 8.98 -11.24
C SER A 10 -7.86 10.34 -10.90
N ASP A 11 -9.02 10.67 -11.45
CA ASP A 11 -9.73 11.93 -11.17
C ASP A 11 -10.09 12.02 -9.68
N PHE A 12 -10.60 10.94 -9.09
CA PHE A 12 -10.96 10.89 -7.67
C PHE A 12 -9.73 11.00 -6.76
N VAL A 13 -8.65 10.26 -7.06
CA VAL A 13 -7.40 10.36 -6.27
C VAL A 13 -6.83 11.77 -6.34
N LEU A 14 -6.81 12.39 -7.51
CA LEU A 14 -6.36 13.77 -7.66
C LEU A 14 -7.22 14.76 -6.85
N GLU A 15 -8.53 14.54 -6.82
CA GLU A 15 -9.46 15.35 -6.03
C GLU A 15 -9.15 15.26 -4.53
N ILE A 16 -9.02 14.06 -3.97
CA ILE A 16 -8.75 13.87 -2.54
C ILE A 16 -7.36 14.35 -2.13
N ILE A 17 -6.37 14.31 -3.03
CA ILE A 17 -5.05 14.91 -2.83
C ILE A 17 -5.18 16.44 -2.76
N ARG A 18 -5.86 17.06 -3.72
CA ARG A 18 -6.05 18.53 -3.77
C ARG A 18 -6.83 19.06 -2.58
N LYS A 19 -7.77 18.28 -2.05
CA LYS A 19 -8.52 18.61 -0.82
C LYS A 19 -7.72 18.40 0.46
N GLY A 20 -6.51 17.83 0.39
CA GLY A 20 -5.68 17.52 1.56
C GLY A 20 -6.27 16.42 2.45
N TRP A 21 -7.11 15.53 1.89
CA TRP A 21 -7.73 14.45 2.66
C TRP A 21 -6.80 13.26 2.85
N VAL A 22 -5.81 13.11 1.99
CA VAL A 22 -4.81 12.04 2.06
C VAL A 22 -3.45 12.59 2.46
N LYS A 23 -2.66 11.74 3.12
CA LYS A 23 -1.27 12.03 3.51
C LYS A 23 -0.26 11.42 2.54
N SER A 24 -0.64 10.33 1.88
CA SER A 24 0.14 9.68 0.83
C SER A 24 -0.77 8.97 -0.15
N ALA A 25 -0.29 8.82 -1.37
CA ALA A 25 -0.90 7.99 -2.41
C ALA A 25 0.20 7.25 -3.17
N HIS A 26 0.00 5.97 -3.43
CA HIS A 26 0.96 5.09 -4.12
C HIS A 26 0.19 4.09 -4.98
N ASP A 27 0.63 3.88 -6.20
CA ASP A 27 0.05 2.87 -7.07
C ASP A 27 0.54 1.45 -6.72
N CYS A 28 -0.29 0.45 -7.00
CA CYS A 28 0.11 -0.95 -6.93
C CYS A 28 0.57 -1.39 -8.32
N SER A 29 1.86 -1.26 -8.58
CA SER A 29 2.50 -1.65 -9.84
C SER A 29 3.24 -2.98 -9.71
N GLU A 30 4.51 -3.01 -10.04
CA GLU A 30 5.37 -4.20 -9.97
C GLU A 30 5.47 -4.76 -8.55
N GLY A 31 5.37 -6.07 -8.43
CA GLY A 31 5.39 -6.78 -7.15
C GLY A 31 4.08 -6.71 -6.35
N GLY A 32 3.05 -6.07 -6.88
CA GLY A 32 1.69 -6.04 -6.32
C GLY A 32 1.56 -5.32 -5.00
N LEU A 33 0.54 -5.69 -4.23
CA LEU A 33 0.16 -5.01 -2.98
C LEU A 33 1.26 -5.09 -1.90
N ALA A 34 1.95 -6.22 -1.79
CA ALA A 34 2.96 -6.41 -0.74
C ALA A 34 4.15 -5.46 -0.92
N VAL A 35 4.65 -5.32 -2.15
CA VAL A 35 5.75 -4.41 -2.48
C VAL A 35 5.31 -2.97 -2.32
N ALA A 36 4.15 -2.59 -2.86
CA ALA A 36 3.61 -1.25 -2.72
C ALA A 36 3.41 -0.82 -1.24
N LEU A 37 2.93 -1.72 -0.37
CA LEU A 37 2.84 -1.47 1.07
C LEU A 37 4.22 -1.28 1.72
N ALA A 38 5.21 -2.09 1.34
CA ALA A 38 6.58 -1.96 1.84
C ALA A 38 7.19 -0.62 1.42
N GLU A 39 7.02 -0.23 0.16
CA GLU A 39 7.49 1.06 -0.37
C GLU A 39 6.80 2.24 0.33
N CYS A 40 5.48 2.20 0.53
CA CYS A 40 4.76 3.20 1.33
C CYS A 40 5.35 3.37 2.73
N CYS A 41 5.75 2.28 3.38
CA CYS A 41 6.33 2.32 4.72
C CYS A 41 7.76 2.89 4.74
N MET A 42 8.52 2.75 3.64
CA MET A 42 9.95 3.07 3.57
C MET A 42 10.29 4.36 2.80
N SER A 43 9.37 4.87 1.99
CA SER A 43 9.64 5.93 1.00
C SER A 43 9.96 7.31 1.60
N ASN A 44 9.69 7.54 2.87
CA ASN A 44 9.90 8.85 3.51
C ASN A 44 11.29 8.99 4.16
N GLY A 45 12.35 8.63 3.46
CA GLY A 45 13.73 8.81 3.91
C GLY A 45 14.00 8.16 5.28
N ASN A 46 14.35 8.97 6.29
CA ASN A 46 14.60 8.48 7.64
C ASN A 46 13.34 8.35 8.51
N ALA A 47 12.20 8.85 8.05
CA ALA A 47 10.93 8.82 8.77
C ALA A 47 10.04 7.65 8.29
N MET A 48 10.55 6.43 8.42
CA MET A 48 9.76 5.23 8.11
C MET A 48 8.56 5.10 9.04
N VAL A 49 7.42 4.70 8.49
CA VAL A 49 6.18 4.49 9.25
C VAL A 49 5.65 3.10 8.95
N GLY A 50 5.48 2.28 9.99
CA GLY A 50 4.92 0.94 9.87
C GLY A 50 3.44 0.92 9.53
N ALA A 51 2.94 -0.28 9.26
CA ALA A 51 1.53 -0.52 9.03
C ALA A 51 1.09 -1.88 9.57
N SER A 52 -0.15 -1.93 10.04
CA SER A 52 -0.84 -3.17 10.42
C SER A 52 -2.01 -3.36 9.49
N ILE A 53 -1.91 -4.36 8.62
CA ILE A 53 -2.82 -4.64 7.52
C ILE A 53 -3.56 -5.95 7.78
N ASP A 54 -4.86 -5.99 7.59
CA ASP A 54 -5.68 -7.20 7.70
C ASP A 54 -6.31 -7.56 6.34
N LEU A 55 -5.81 -8.62 5.74
CA LEU A 55 -6.30 -9.18 4.47
C LEU A 55 -7.03 -10.53 4.68
N SER A 56 -7.28 -10.93 5.92
CA SER A 56 -7.83 -12.24 6.26
C SER A 56 -9.22 -12.50 5.69
N ALA A 57 -10.02 -11.44 5.49
CA ALA A 57 -11.39 -11.51 5.00
C ALA A 57 -11.51 -11.52 3.46
N LEU A 58 -10.44 -11.35 2.70
CA LEU A 58 -10.52 -11.17 1.24
C LEU A 58 -10.85 -12.46 0.47
N GLY A 59 -10.86 -13.65 1.12
CA GLY A 59 -11.30 -14.92 0.51
C GLY A 59 -10.48 -15.40 -0.70
N VAL A 60 -9.41 -14.71 -1.06
CA VAL A 60 -8.55 -15.00 -2.21
C VAL A 60 -7.25 -15.65 -1.73
N ARG A 61 -6.59 -16.41 -2.60
CA ARG A 61 -5.30 -17.04 -2.26
C ARG A 61 -4.28 -15.97 -1.86
N PRO A 62 -3.52 -16.16 -0.77
CA PRO A 62 -2.59 -15.15 -0.24
C PRO A 62 -1.61 -14.59 -1.28
N HIS A 63 -1.01 -15.45 -2.10
CA HIS A 63 -0.08 -15.00 -3.14
C HIS A 63 -0.74 -14.12 -4.22
N THR A 64 -2.00 -14.39 -4.56
CA THR A 64 -2.75 -13.58 -5.53
C THR A 64 -3.08 -12.20 -4.96
N VAL A 65 -3.42 -12.12 -3.68
CA VAL A 65 -3.68 -10.84 -3.00
C VAL A 65 -2.40 -10.01 -2.89
N LEU A 66 -1.31 -10.64 -2.45
CA LEU A 66 -0.05 -9.96 -2.14
C LEU A 66 0.73 -9.55 -3.39
N PHE A 67 0.80 -10.42 -4.38
CA PHE A 67 1.70 -10.25 -5.54
C PHE A 67 0.99 -10.16 -6.89
N GLY A 68 -0.35 -10.18 -6.90
CA GLY A 68 -1.12 -9.98 -8.12
C GLY A 68 -0.97 -8.54 -8.63
N GLU A 69 -0.53 -8.39 -9.87
CA GLU A 69 -0.30 -7.11 -10.55
C GLU A 69 -1.54 -6.69 -11.34
N THR A 70 -2.67 -6.54 -10.66
CA THR A 70 -3.87 -6.01 -11.29
C THR A 70 -3.81 -4.48 -11.36
N GLN A 71 -4.16 -3.95 -12.53
CA GLN A 71 -4.13 -2.51 -12.78
C GLN A 71 -5.23 -1.75 -12.03
N SER A 72 -5.08 -0.42 -11.96
CA SER A 72 -6.06 0.50 -11.37
C SER A 72 -6.30 0.26 -9.88
N ARG A 73 -5.24 0.04 -9.12
CA ARG A 73 -5.23 0.01 -7.66
C ARG A 73 -4.28 1.06 -7.12
N ILE A 74 -4.76 1.85 -6.17
CA ILE A 74 -3.98 2.89 -5.51
C ILE A 74 -4.16 2.73 -4.01
N ILE A 75 -3.06 2.74 -3.26
CA ILE A 75 -3.03 2.78 -1.80
C ILE A 75 -3.00 4.25 -1.38
N VAL A 76 -3.86 4.61 -0.45
CA VAL A 76 -3.83 5.95 0.18
C VAL A 76 -3.77 5.81 1.69
N SER A 77 -3.10 6.76 2.34
CA SER A 77 -3.20 6.96 3.79
C SER A 77 -3.91 8.25 4.10
N CYS A 78 -4.73 8.28 5.15
CA CYS A 78 -5.47 9.46 5.54
C CYS A 78 -5.61 9.57 7.07
N ALA A 79 -5.94 10.75 7.55
CA ALA A 79 -6.37 10.91 8.93
C ALA A 79 -7.78 10.32 9.12
N PRO A 80 -8.11 9.79 10.32
CA PRO A 80 -9.44 9.23 10.60
C PRO A 80 -10.59 10.18 10.27
N ALA A 81 -10.39 11.47 10.45
CA ALA A 81 -11.40 12.51 10.16
C ALA A 81 -11.81 12.60 8.68
N HIS A 82 -11.00 12.06 7.76
CA HIS A 82 -11.28 12.06 6.32
C HIS A 82 -11.73 10.72 5.78
N LEU A 83 -11.64 9.64 6.58
CA LEU A 83 -11.91 8.28 6.15
C LEU A 83 -13.32 8.11 5.57
N GLU A 84 -14.33 8.59 6.27
CA GLU A 84 -15.73 8.48 5.84
C GLU A 84 -15.97 9.15 4.49
N ARG A 85 -15.38 10.31 4.24
CA ARG A 85 -15.50 11.04 2.96
C ARG A 85 -14.86 10.28 1.81
N ILE A 86 -13.75 9.60 2.06
CA ILE A 86 -13.04 8.82 1.05
C ILE A 86 -13.81 7.53 0.75
N VAL A 87 -14.29 6.82 1.78
CA VAL A 87 -15.04 5.57 1.64
C VAL A 87 -16.38 5.78 0.92
N ASN A 88 -17.05 6.90 1.17
CA ASN A 88 -18.32 7.26 0.50
C ASN A 88 -18.12 7.94 -0.88
N GLY A 89 -16.91 7.95 -1.40
CA GLY A 89 -16.59 8.49 -2.72
C GLY A 89 -17.11 7.62 -3.87
N PRO A 90 -16.91 8.05 -5.12
CA PRO A 90 -17.44 7.39 -6.32
C PRO A 90 -16.67 6.13 -6.74
N ILE A 91 -15.61 5.78 -6.04
CA ILE A 91 -14.73 4.64 -6.33
C ILE A 91 -14.81 3.65 -5.15
N PRO A 92 -14.88 2.33 -5.42
CA PRO A 92 -14.83 1.32 -4.38
C PRO A 92 -13.55 1.45 -3.54
N VAL A 93 -13.69 1.49 -2.22
CA VAL A 93 -12.59 1.60 -1.26
C VAL A 93 -12.60 0.43 -0.31
N THR A 94 -11.44 -0.17 -0.07
CA THR A 94 -11.23 -1.20 0.93
C THR A 94 -10.30 -0.66 2.02
N ILE A 95 -10.75 -0.69 3.26
CA ILE A 95 -9.91 -0.34 4.41
C ILE A 95 -8.99 -1.53 4.69
N LEU A 96 -7.69 -1.33 4.56
CA LEU A 96 -6.69 -2.37 4.76
C LEU A 96 -6.21 -2.47 6.20
N GLY A 97 -6.20 -1.35 6.93
CA GLY A 97 -5.67 -1.30 8.30
C GLY A 97 -5.24 0.09 8.72
N THR A 98 -4.22 0.17 9.56
CA THR A 98 -3.73 1.41 10.17
C THR A 98 -2.22 1.55 9.99
N THR A 99 -1.76 2.81 9.90
CA THR A 99 -0.33 3.15 9.89
C THR A 99 0.17 3.39 11.31
N GLY A 100 1.42 3.06 11.59
CA GLY A 100 2.09 3.30 12.86
C GLY A 100 3.16 2.27 13.18
N GLY A 101 4.03 2.62 14.14
CA GLY A 101 5.12 1.77 14.56
C GLY A 101 6.26 1.66 13.52
N TYR A 102 7.05 0.60 13.62
CA TYR A 102 8.27 0.40 12.83
C TYR A 102 8.32 -0.99 12.15
N LYS A 103 7.18 -1.64 12.04
CA LYS A 103 7.03 -2.93 11.35
C LYS A 103 5.92 -2.85 10.30
N LEU A 104 6.10 -3.55 9.19
CA LEU A 104 5.01 -3.92 8.32
C LEU A 104 4.45 -5.26 8.77
N LYS A 105 3.20 -5.29 9.20
CA LYS A 105 2.48 -6.50 9.61
C LYS A 105 1.33 -6.73 8.65
N ILE A 106 1.20 -7.95 8.14
CA ILE A 106 0.11 -8.35 7.26
C ILE A 106 -0.52 -9.62 7.81
N LYS A 107 -1.76 -9.53 8.22
CA LYS A 107 -2.57 -10.66 8.66
C LYS A 107 -3.27 -11.28 7.45
N LEU A 108 -3.09 -12.57 7.26
CA LEU A 108 -3.74 -13.39 6.25
C LEU A 108 -4.66 -14.42 6.92
N SER A 109 -5.49 -15.12 6.14
CA SER A 109 -6.45 -16.11 6.67
C SER A 109 -5.82 -17.24 7.48
N ARG A 110 -4.56 -17.60 7.19
CA ARG A 110 -3.86 -18.73 7.84
C ARG A 110 -2.46 -18.40 8.36
N HIS A 111 -1.92 -17.24 8.05
CA HIS A 111 -0.56 -16.84 8.37
C HIS A 111 -0.49 -15.35 8.66
N ASP A 112 0.34 -14.98 9.62
CA ASP A 112 0.70 -13.61 9.89
C ASP A 112 2.13 -13.37 9.42
N LEU A 113 2.33 -12.28 8.66
CA LEU A 113 3.62 -11.86 8.18
C LEU A 113 4.03 -10.59 8.92
N SER A 114 5.31 -10.48 9.25
CA SER A 114 5.85 -9.30 9.96
C SER A 114 7.29 -9.06 9.58
N TRP A 115 7.62 -7.83 9.23
CA TRP A 115 8.98 -7.40 8.90
C TRP A 115 9.32 -6.11 9.61
N ASP A 116 10.56 -6.01 10.10
CA ASP A 116 11.13 -4.74 10.54
C ASP A 116 11.43 -3.86 9.33
N LEU A 117 11.03 -2.60 9.37
CA LEU A 117 11.23 -1.68 8.24
C LEU A 117 12.71 -1.41 7.96
N ALA A 118 13.54 -1.37 9.00
CA ALA A 118 14.99 -1.22 8.83
C ALA A 118 15.57 -2.36 7.98
N ARG A 119 15.10 -3.60 8.23
CA ARG A 119 15.53 -4.78 7.47
C ARG A 119 15.01 -4.76 6.03
N LEU A 120 13.74 -4.40 5.83
CA LEU A 120 13.16 -4.26 4.48
C LEU A 120 13.91 -3.22 3.67
N ARG A 121 14.18 -2.06 4.28
CA ARG A 121 14.93 -0.99 3.62
C ARG A 121 16.35 -1.40 3.27
N GLU A 122 17.05 -2.08 4.15
CA GLU A 122 18.40 -2.59 3.89
C GLU A 122 18.43 -3.52 2.67
N VAL A 123 17.48 -4.46 2.59
CA VAL A 123 17.39 -5.40 1.45
C VAL A 123 17.06 -4.67 0.17
N TRP A 124 16.10 -3.76 0.20
CA TRP A 124 15.63 -3.02 -0.98
C TRP A 124 16.68 -2.04 -1.49
N TRP A 125 17.29 -1.24 -0.59
CA TRP A 125 18.26 -0.19 -0.97
C TRP A 125 19.58 -0.76 -1.49
N ASN A 126 20.03 -1.87 -0.91
CA ASN A 126 21.32 -2.46 -1.26
C ASN A 126 21.22 -3.59 -2.31
N ALA A 127 20.03 -3.84 -2.87
CA ALA A 127 19.83 -4.95 -3.80
C ALA A 127 20.78 -4.89 -5.01
N ILE A 128 20.88 -3.73 -5.66
CA ILE A 128 21.73 -3.55 -6.85
C ILE A 128 23.21 -3.53 -6.44
N GLY A 129 23.58 -2.79 -5.38
CA GLY A 129 24.97 -2.72 -4.93
C GLY A 129 25.56 -4.09 -4.62
N ARG A 130 24.81 -4.95 -3.91
CA ARG A 130 25.25 -6.33 -3.62
C ARG A 130 25.46 -7.20 -4.85
N LEU A 131 24.72 -6.95 -5.92
CA LEU A 131 24.88 -7.69 -7.19
C LEU A 131 26.07 -7.14 -8.00
N MET A 132 26.45 -5.88 -7.82
CA MET A 132 27.58 -5.28 -8.53
C MET A 132 28.92 -5.58 -7.84
N ASP A 133 28.91 -5.84 -6.53
CA ASP A 133 30.11 -6.13 -5.72
C ASP A 133 30.39 -7.65 -5.63
N ALA A 134 29.55 -8.51 -6.24
CA ALA A 134 29.72 -9.96 -6.30
C ALA A 134 30.37 -10.39 -7.61
#